data_5d046d890bfa1dc389c08e0acaf3a3c7
#
_entry.id   5d046d890bfa1dc389c08e0acaf3a3c7
#
_cell.length_a   1.000
_cell.length_b   1.000
_cell.length_c   1.000
_cell.angle_alpha   90.00
_cell.angle_beta   90.00
_cell.angle_gamma   90.00
#
_symmetry.space_group_name_H-M   'P 1'
#
loop_
_entity.id
_entity.type
_entity.pdbx_description
1 polymer ?
#
loop_
_entity_poly.entity_id
_entity_poly.type
_entity_poly.pdbx_seq_one_letter_code
_entity_poly.pdbx_strand_id
1 'polypeptide(L)'
;MAGVSVIPVQSKRDMKTFVDFPWELYRDDPFWIPPVKSQVIQLLTPGRHPFWTFSRRELFLAMRGSEVVGRIAAIVDGHYNEYQQEEMGVWGFFECLHDPEAAGALFAKAIDWVRQQGMEFIRGPLNPSMNYESGLLVHGFESRPTFLMTYNPPYYPELVKLSGFRKEKDLLTYLSNRDTKPPEWAMNLGERLAQKQEVKVRRMNPKHFDDEVRLLTRLYVECWGDNWGFSPPTASEVRDMVNSIYPIMDLDLAFFLYVQDEPMGVCVVLPDVTPLLKRFNGKLGLGALIKKHLYWNEINGCRGFILGVKEEYRQVGAPLVALHYLLEAAKNKPQYYYVELGWNLEDNQAINLLYEESGLRPHKRYRIYRRDLA
;
A
#
# COMPACT_ATOMS: atom_id res chain seq x y z
N MET A 1 -22.83 26.26 17.00
CA MET A 1 -22.61 24.82 16.80
C MET A 1 -21.91 24.26 18.03
N ALA A 2 -22.17 22.99 18.40
CA ALA A 2 -21.45 22.35 19.50
C ALA A 2 -19.94 22.27 19.16
N GLY A 3 -19.06 22.52 20.13
CA GLY A 3 -17.61 22.37 19.97
C GLY A 3 -17.21 20.92 19.69
N VAL A 4 -16.03 20.73 19.13
CA VAL A 4 -15.46 19.40 18.88
C VAL A 4 -14.81 18.86 20.15
N SER A 5 -15.09 17.60 20.48
CA SER A 5 -14.36 16.84 21.50
C SER A 5 -13.69 15.62 20.87
N VAL A 6 -12.50 15.25 21.35
CA VAL A 6 -11.79 14.06 20.87
C VAL A 6 -11.68 13.05 21.99
N ILE A 7 -12.18 11.84 21.75
CA ILE A 7 -12.23 10.74 22.71
C ILE A 7 -11.36 9.56 22.24
N PRO A 8 -10.68 8.84 23.16
CA PRO A 8 -9.96 7.62 22.80
C PRO A 8 -10.95 6.46 22.55
N VAL A 9 -10.55 5.53 21.69
CA VAL A 9 -11.28 4.28 21.41
C VAL A 9 -10.92 3.23 22.46
N GLN A 10 -11.81 3.00 23.40
CA GLN A 10 -11.55 2.10 24.55
C GLN A 10 -12.42 0.82 24.55
N SER A 11 -13.56 0.85 23.90
CA SER A 11 -14.51 -0.26 23.88
C SER A 11 -14.62 -0.92 22.51
N LYS A 12 -15.19 -2.14 22.49
CA LYS A 12 -15.55 -2.81 21.21
C LYS A 12 -16.57 -1.99 20.39
N ARG A 13 -17.42 -1.20 21.07
CA ARG A 13 -18.37 -0.32 20.42
C ARG A 13 -17.65 0.84 19.75
N ASP A 14 -16.68 1.46 20.42
CA ASP A 14 -15.90 2.56 19.85
C ASP A 14 -15.05 2.07 18.68
N MET A 15 -14.44 0.87 18.79
CA MET A 15 -13.72 0.23 17.68
C MET A 15 -14.63 0.00 16.48
N LYS A 16 -15.85 -0.49 16.70
CA LYS A 16 -16.83 -0.64 15.62
C LYS A 16 -17.16 0.72 14.99
N THR A 17 -17.39 1.74 15.77
CA THR A 17 -17.65 3.11 15.31
C THR A 17 -16.47 3.65 14.51
N PHE A 18 -15.24 3.47 15.01
CA PHE A 18 -14.02 3.85 14.31
C PHE A 18 -13.90 3.20 12.93
N VAL A 19 -14.20 1.89 12.84
CA VAL A 19 -14.12 1.14 11.58
C VAL A 19 -15.27 1.47 10.65
N ASP A 20 -16.46 1.75 11.17
CA ASP A 20 -17.67 1.99 10.36
C ASP A 20 -17.75 3.43 9.81
N PHE A 21 -17.09 4.41 10.42
CA PHE A 21 -17.17 5.82 10.02
C PHE A 21 -16.92 6.09 8.52
N PRO A 22 -15.97 5.44 7.82
CA PRO A 22 -15.79 5.64 6.38
C PRO A 22 -17.02 5.31 5.54
N TRP A 23 -17.88 4.36 5.96
CA TRP A 23 -19.12 4.04 5.22
C TRP A 23 -20.15 5.18 5.23
N GLU A 24 -20.09 6.06 6.23
CA GLU A 24 -20.90 7.26 6.29
C GLU A 24 -20.26 8.38 5.49
N LEU A 25 -18.97 8.58 5.64
CA LEU A 25 -18.20 9.61 4.96
C LEU A 25 -18.24 9.46 3.43
N TYR A 26 -18.07 8.23 2.92
CA TYR A 26 -17.99 7.94 1.49
C TYR A 26 -19.30 7.39 0.88
N ARG A 27 -20.44 7.59 1.55
CA ARG A 27 -21.73 7.00 1.13
C ARG A 27 -22.05 7.24 -0.34
N ASP A 28 -21.79 8.45 -0.82
CA ASP A 28 -22.12 8.91 -2.16
C ASP A 28 -20.90 9.01 -3.09
N ASP A 29 -19.72 8.52 -2.64
CA ASP A 29 -18.52 8.54 -3.43
C ASP A 29 -18.42 7.30 -4.35
N PRO A 30 -18.46 7.49 -5.69
CA PRO A 30 -18.44 6.36 -6.62
C PRO A 30 -17.08 5.66 -6.68
N PHE A 31 -16.01 6.33 -6.29
CA PHE A 31 -14.64 5.83 -6.40
C PHE A 31 -14.12 5.14 -5.15
N TRP A 32 -14.74 5.39 -4.00
CA TRP A 32 -14.34 4.73 -2.76
C TRP A 32 -14.55 3.22 -2.81
N ILE A 33 -13.56 2.48 -2.32
CA ILE A 33 -13.58 1.01 -2.23
C ILE A 33 -13.61 0.60 -0.75
N PRO A 34 -14.72 0.03 -0.28
CA PRO A 34 -14.84 -0.42 1.11
C PRO A 34 -13.82 -1.51 1.44
N PRO A 35 -12.97 -1.36 2.46
CA PRO A 35 -12.10 -2.43 2.93
C PRO A 35 -12.93 -3.52 3.65
N VAL A 36 -12.34 -4.68 3.85
CA VAL A 36 -12.95 -5.77 4.63
C VAL A 36 -12.88 -5.42 6.12
N LYS A 37 -14.02 -5.15 6.76
CA LYS A 37 -14.10 -4.68 8.16
C LYS A 37 -13.36 -5.57 9.15
N SER A 38 -13.47 -6.90 8.99
CA SER A 38 -12.79 -7.85 9.89
C SER A 38 -11.26 -7.78 9.76
N GLN A 39 -10.73 -7.55 8.56
CA GLN A 39 -9.29 -7.37 8.34
C GLN A 39 -8.80 -6.05 8.94
N VAL A 40 -9.58 -4.95 8.79
CA VAL A 40 -9.24 -3.67 9.43
C VAL A 40 -9.22 -3.80 10.95
N ILE A 41 -10.22 -4.48 11.54
CA ILE A 41 -10.25 -4.73 12.99
C ILE A 41 -9.05 -5.58 13.41
N GLN A 42 -8.71 -6.63 12.66
CA GLN A 42 -7.54 -7.47 12.94
C GLN A 42 -6.26 -6.63 12.90
N LEU A 43 -6.05 -5.88 11.83
CA LEU A 43 -4.90 -4.98 11.65
C LEU A 43 -4.78 -3.95 12.78
N LEU A 44 -5.89 -3.39 13.25
CA LEU A 44 -5.91 -2.39 14.32
C LEU A 44 -5.85 -2.99 15.74
N THR A 45 -5.88 -4.32 15.92
CA THR A 45 -5.97 -4.94 17.25
C THR A 45 -4.62 -5.51 17.69
N PRO A 46 -3.94 -4.92 18.70
CA PRO A 46 -2.77 -5.52 19.32
C PRO A 46 -3.04 -6.96 19.78
N GLY A 47 -2.05 -7.84 19.57
CA GLY A 47 -2.18 -9.28 19.84
C GLY A 47 -2.92 -10.09 18.78
N ARG A 48 -3.52 -9.43 17.75
CA ARG A 48 -4.15 -10.11 16.61
C ARG A 48 -3.38 -9.94 15.31
N HIS A 49 -2.55 -8.90 15.21
CA HIS A 49 -1.71 -8.66 14.04
C HIS A 49 -0.24 -8.57 14.47
N PRO A 50 0.69 -9.20 13.73
CA PRO A 50 2.11 -9.31 14.11
C PRO A 50 2.81 -7.94 14.21
N PHE A 51 2.42 -6.93 13.46
CA PHE A 51 2.96 -5.58 13.52
C PHE A 51 3.02 -5.01 14.96
N TRP A 52 2.06 -5.34 15.80
CA TRP A 52 1.98 -4.81 17.17
C TRP A 52 2.92 -5.50 18.17
N THR A 53 3.76 -6.43 17.73
CA THR A 53 4.77 -7.07 18.61
C THR A 53 5.79 -6.05 19.13
N PHE A 54 6.17 -5.08 18.28
CA PHE A 54 7.17 -4.05 18.56
C PHE A 54 6.59 -2.62 18.51
N SER A 55 5.32 -2.51 18.21
CA SER A 55 4.66 -1.23 17.95
C SER A 55 3.51 -1.00 18.93
N ARG A 56 3.13 0.26 19.09
CA ARG A 56 2.00 0.66 19.95
C ARG A 56 1.17 1.75 19.28
N ARG A 57 -0.06 1.89 19.69
CA ARG A 57 -1.00 2.86 19.13
C ARG A 57 -1.99 3.40 20.14
N GLU A 58 -2.57 4.55 19.79
CA GLU A 58 -3.84 5.02 20.31
C GLU A 58 -4.76 5.40 19.15
N LEU A 59 -6.06 5.17 19.31
CA LEU A 59 -7.08 5.50 18.31
C LEU A 59 -8.00 6.57 18.88
N PHE A 60 -8.37 7.55 18.05
CA PHE A 60 -9.20 8.67 18.46
C PHE A 60 -10.40 8.86 17.54
N LEU A 61 -11.53 9.27 18.12
CA LEU A 61 -12.72 9.73 17.43
C LEU A 61 -12.96 11.21 17.74
N ALA A 62 -13.20 12.03 16.73
CA ALA A 62 -13.72 13.38 16.91
C ALA A 62 -15.25 13.36 16.93
N MET A 63 -15.81 13.99 17.95
CA MET A 63 -17.24 14.06 18.20
C MET A 63 -17.71 15.51 18.13
N ARG A 64 -18.82 15.77 17.44
CA ARG A 64 -19.57 17.03 17.52
C ARG A 64 -20.96 16.74 18.10
N GLY A 65 -21.12 16.99 19.39
CA GLY A 65 -22.26 16.50 20.15
C GLY A 65 -22.24 14.97 20.23
N SER A 66 -23.26 14.29 19.68
CA SER A 66 -23.34 12.82 19.60
C SER A 66 -22.85 12.23 18.27
N GLU A 67 -22.49 13.06 17.29
CA GLU A 67 -22.10 12.62 15.97
C GLU A 67 -20.59 12.48 15.85
N VAL A 68 -20.13 11.40 15.18
CA VAL A 68 -18.74 11.21 14.81
C VAL A 68 -18.45 12.06 13.57
N VAL A 69 -17.45 12.93 13.66
CA VAL A 69 -17.04 13.80 12.54
C VAL A 69 -15.65 13.50 12.02
N GLY A 70 -14.91 12.58 12.68
CA GLY A 70 -13.59 12.14 12.21
C GLY A 70 -12.97 11.08 13.09
N ARG A 71 -11.88 10.51 12.60
CA ARG A 71 -11.06 9.50 13.29
C ARG A 71 -9.59 9.65 12.92
N ILE A 72 -8.68 9.19 13.78
CA ILE A 72 -7.24 9.11 13.52
C ILE A 72 -6.61 8.02 14.39
N ALA A 73 -5.54 7.40 13.90
CA ALA A 73 -4.64 6.58 14.71
C ALA A 73 -3.32 7.33 14.92
N ALA A 74 -2.83 7.34 16.15
CA ALA A 74 -1.47 7.70 16.52
C ALA A 74 -0.69 6.41 16.79
N ILE A 75 0.49 6.25 16.21
CA ILE A 75 1.23 4.99 16.21
C ILE A 75 2.71 5.29 16.49
N VAL A 76 3.39 4.38 17.19
CA VAL A 76 4.84 4.31 17.27
C VAL A 76 5.24 2.95 16.73
N ASP A 77 5.95 2.96 15.60
CA ASP A 77 6.55 1.77 15.00
C ASP A 77 7.95 1.58 15.60
N GLY A 78 8.04 0.76 16.64
CA GLY A 78 9.31 0.54 17.34
C GLY A 78 10.34 -0.17 16.46
N HIS A 79 9.89 -1.04 15.55
CA HIS A 79 10.79 -1.74 14.63
C HIS A 79 11.41 -0.80 13.59
N TYR A 80 10.59 0.11 13.03
CA TYR A 80 11.08 1.17 12.16
C TYR A 80 12.09 2.07 12.88
N ASN A 81 11.74 2.55 14.07
CA ASN A 81 12.57 3.48 14.85
C ASN A 81 13.92 2.85 15.22
N GLU A 82 13.92 1.57 15.61
CA GLU A 82 15.15 0.82 15.88
C GLU A 82 16.00 0.66 14.61
N TYR A 83 15.39 0.31 13.48
CA TYR A 83 16.10 0.10 12.23
C TYR A 83 16.69 1.39 11.66
N GLN A 84 15.91 2.47 11.63
CA GLN A 84 16.31 3.76 11.07
C GLN A 84 17.07 4.66 12.07
N GLN A 85 17.12 4.28 13.35
CA GLN A 85 17.67 5.11 14.42
C GLN A 85 16.99 6.49 14.49
N GLU A 86 15.66 6.51 14.35
CA GLU A 86 14.80 7.71 14.38
C GLU A 86 13.80 7.61 15.54
N GLU A 87 13.37 8.76 16.07
CA GLU A 87 12.28 8.86 17.04
C GLU A 87 11.01 9.38 16.32
N MET A 88 10.46 8.52 15.46
CA MET A 88 9.33 8.83 14.60
C MET A 88 8.01 8.35 15.20
N GLY A 89 7.05 9.27 15.35
CA GLY A 89 5.64 8.96 15.47
C GLY A 89 4.96 8.85 14.11
N VAL A 90 3.86 8.13 14.04
CA VAL A 90 3.06 7.93 12.83
C VAL A 90 1.62 8.37 13.07
N TRP A 91 1.01 9.01 12.09
CA TRP A 91 -0.44 9.15 11.99
C TRP A 91 -0.97 8.36 10.79
N GLY A 92 -2.13 7.74 10.98
CA GLY A 92 -2.77 6.95 9.93
C GLY A 92 -4.26 6.75 10.19
N PHE A 93 -4.92 6.01 9.33
CA PHE A 93 -6.36 5.73 9.39
C PHE A 93 -7.20 7.00 9.59
N PHE A 94 -6.69 8.13 9.09
CA PHE A 94 -7.32 9.44 9.20
C PHE A 94 -8.49 9.52 8.24
N GLU A 95 -9.66 9.85 8.82
CA GLU A 95 -10.86 10.20 8.10
C GLU A 95 -11.55 11.36 8.82
N CYS A 96 -12.03 12.34 8.07
CA CYS A 96 -12.67 13.51 8.66
C CYS A 96 -13.66 14.12 7.67
N LEU A 97 -14.80 14.58 8.15
CA LEU A 97 -15.66 15.48 7.37
C LEU A 97 -14.85 16.73 6.98
N HIS A 98 -15.35 17.51 6.04
CA HIS A 98 -14.73 18.81 5.67
C HIS A 98 -14.90 19.80 6.83
N ASP A 99 -14.20 19.54 7.93
CA ASP A 99 -14.28 20.24 9.20
C ASP A 99 -12.85 20.50 9.72
N PRO A 100 -12.29 21.70 9.49
CA PRO A 100 -10.95 22.06 9.96
C PRO A 100 -10.78 22.01 11.48
N GLU A 101 -11.84 22.32 12.26
CA GLU A 101 -11.81 22.23 13.73
C GLU A 101 -11.64 20.78 14.18
N ALA A 102 -12.41 19.86 13.59
CA ALA A 102 -12.33 18.44 13.91
C ALA A 102 -10.98 17.84 13.50
N ALA A 103 -10.49 18.15 12.30
CA ALA A 103 -9.19 17.71 11.82
C ALA A 103 -8.07 18.22 12.71
N GLY A 104 -8.06 19.53 13.03
CA GLY A 104 -7.08 20.14 13.93
C GLY A 104 -7.07 19.50 15.32
N ALA A 105 -8.25 19.21 15.89
CA ALA A 105 -8.37 18.54 17.19
C ALA A 105 -7.85 17.10 17.16
N LEU A 106 -8.13 16.33 16.09
CA LEU A 106 -7.61 14.98 15.91
C LEU A 106 -6.08 14.98 15.81
N PHE A 107 -5.52 15.83 14.94
CA PHE A 107 -4.06 15.94 14.81
C PHE A 107 -3.40 16.40 16.10
N ALA A 108 -3.98 17.35 16.84
CA ALA A 108 -3.46 17.78 18.13
C ALA A 108 -3.38 16.59 19.12
N LYS A 109 -4.42 15.76 19.19
CA LYS A 109 -4.42 14.55 20.06
C LYS A 109 -3.39 13.51 19.62
N ALA A 110 -3.26 13.26 18.31
CA ALA A 110 -2.25 12.34 17.78
C ALA A 110 -0.83 12.84 18.09
N ILE A 111 -0.57 14.13 17.89
CA ILE A 111 0.71 14.79 18.19
C ILE A 111 1.02 14.71 19.68
N ASP A 112 0.07 15.04 20.54
CA ASP A 112 0.26 14.99 22.01
C ASP A 112 0.60 13.58 22.47
N TRP A 113 -0.08 12.57 21.92
CA TRP A 113 0.18 11.18 22.26
C TRP A 113 1.58 10.72 21.82
N VAL A 114 1.98 10.96 20.56
CA VAL A 114 3.31 10.54 20.09
C VAL A 114 4.43 11.31 20.78
N ARG A 115 4.23 12.60 21.13
CA ARG A 115 5.16 13.38 21.95
C ARG A 115 5.34 12.76 23.34
N GLN A 116 4.26 12.32 23.98
CA GLN A 116 4.32 11.61 25.27
C GLN A 116 5.05 10.26 25.17
N GLN A 117 5.14 9.68 23.97
CA GLN A 117 5.93 8.48 23.70
C GLN A 117 7.41 8.79 23.41
N GLY A 118 7.84 10.05 23.47
CA GLY A 118 9.23 10.46 23.26
C GLY A 118 9.61 10.70 21.79
N MET A 119 8.64 10.81 20.89
CA MET A 119 8.93 10.99 19.47
C MET A 119 9.28 12.45 19.16
N GLU A 120 10.24 12.65 18.24
CA GLU A 120 10.72 13.97 17.82
C GLU A 120 9.93 14.57 16.66
N PHE A 121 9.34 13.72 15.83
CA PHE A 121 8.48 14.14 14.73
C PHE A 121 7.38 13.13 14.47
N ILE A 122 6.37 13.53 13.70
CA ILE A 122 5.26 12.68 13.27
C ILE A 122 5.14 12.68 11.75
N ARG A 123 5.02 11.49 11.16
CA ARG A 123 4.94 11.23 9.72
C ARG A 123 3.63 10.51 9.37
N GLY A 124 3.13 10.72 8.17
CA GLY A 124 1.96 9.97 7.66
C GLY A 124 1.30 10.61 6.43
N PRO A 125 0.17 10.03 5.97
CA PRO A 125 -0.50 8.88 6.59
C PRO A 125 0.20 7.56 6.27
N LEU A 126 0.27 6.67 7.28
CA LEU A 126 0.72 5.29 7.15
C LEU A 126 -0.27 4.36 7.88
N ASN A 127 -0.68 3.27 7.26
CA ASN A 127 -1.74 2.40 7.77
C ASN A 127 -1.29 0.93 7.95
N PRO A 128 -0.46 0.56 8.93
CA PRO A 128 0.16 1.40 9.96
C PRO A 128 1.63 1.79 9.68
N SER A 129 2.27 1.28 8.63
CA SER A 129 3.66 1.59 8.24
C SER A 129 3.82 1.64 6.71
N MET A 130 5.04 1.93 6.21
CA MET A 130 5.34 1.94 4.77
C MET A 130 5.16 0.58 4.09
N ASN A 131 5.18 -0.51 4.84
CA ASN A 131 4.92 -1.87 4.31
C ASN A 131 3.44 -2.15 4.04
N TYR A 132 2.54 -1.21 4.36
CA TYR A 132 1.09 -1.28 4.19
C TYR A 132 0.60 -0.12 3.30
N GLU A 133 -0.71 0.17 3.36
CA GLU A 133 -1.27 1.30 2.63
C GLU A 133 -0.69 2.62 3.14
N SER A 134 -0.09 3.42 2.24
CA SER A 134 0.66 4.60 2.59
C SER A 134 0.36 5.76 1.65
N GLY A 135 0.42 6.97 2.22
CA GLY A 135 0.28 8.22 1.49
C GLY A 135 -1.16 8.73 1.35
N LEU A 136 -1.28 10.03 1.31
CA LEU A 136 -2.52 10.77 1.06
C LEU A 136 -2.62 11.06 -0.43
N LEU A 137 -3.73 10.67 -1.08
CA LEU A 137 -3.97 11.02 -2.47
C LEU A 137 -4.03 12.55 -2.63
N VAL A 138 -3.22 13.10 -3.54
CA VAL A 138 -3.14 14.53 -3.83
C VAL A 138 -3.35 14.86 -5.31
N HIS A 139 -3.38 13.84 -6.19
CA HIS A 139 -3.67 13.96 -7.62
C HIS A 139 -4.21 12.63 -8.15
N GLY A 140 -5.14 12.68 -9.12
CA GLY A 140 -5.76 11.50 -9.73
C GLY A 140 -7.02 11.03 -8.98
N PHE A 141 -7.86 11.98 -8.53
CA PHE A 141 -9.10 11.72 -7.80
C PHE A 141 -10.24 11.17 -8.68
N GLU A 142 -10.10 11.25 -10.00
CA GLU A 142 -11.14 10.97 -10.99
C GLU A 142 -11.33 9.46 -11.26
N SER A 143 -10.59 8.63 -10.56
CA SER A 143 -10.67 7.17 -10.69
C SER A 143 -10.50 6.48 -9.34
N ARG A 144 -11.11 5.29 -9.21
CA ARG A 144 -10.94 4.47 -8.01
C ARG A 144 -9.46 4.09 -7.80
N PRO A 145 -9.04 3.84 -6.55
CA PRO A 145 -7.74 3.23 -6.29
C PRO A 145 -7.73 1.78 -6.80
N THR A 146 -6.56 1.26 -7.16
CA THR A 146 -6.35 -0.17 -7.32
C THR A 146 -6.16 -0.86 -5.96
N PHE A 147 -6.16 -2.17 -5.96
CA PHE A 147 -6.06 -2.98 -4.74
C PHE A 147 -4.82 -2.60 -3.89
N LEU A 148 -5.01 -2.43 -2.58
CA LEU A 148 -4.01 -1.99 -1.59
C LEU A 148 -3.45 -0.57 -1.84
N MET A 149 -4.23 0.30 -2.46
CA MET A 149 -3.91 1.73 -2.57
C MET A 149 -4.90 2.56 -1.76
N THR A 150 -4.40 3.63 -1.14
CA THR A 150 -5.23 4.55 -0.37
C THR A 150 -6.16 5.38 -1.25
N TYR A 151 -7.24 5.87 -0.66
CA TYR A 151 -8.17 6.83 -1.26
C TYR A 151 -8.64 7.81 -0.18
N ASN A 152 -8.86 9.06 -0.56
CA ASN A 152 -9.39 10.09 0.32
C ASN A 152 -10.07 11.21 -0.47
N PRO A 153 -10.93 12.02 0.19
CA PRO A 153 -11.53 13.21 -0.43
C PRO A 153 -10.48 14.26 -0.83
N PRO A 154 -10.75 15.06 -1.90
CA PRO A 154 -9.81 16.07 -2.39
C PRO A 154 -9.45 17.19 -1.40
N TYR A 155 -10.26 17.41 -0.37
CA TYR A 155 -10.00 18.46 0.64
C TYR A 155 -9.02 18.04 1.76
N TYR A 156 -8.66 16.74 1.87
CA TYR A 156 -7.74 16.28 2.94
C TYR A 156 -6.36 16.96 2.93
N PRO A 157 -5.72 17.20 1.76
CA PRO A 157 -4.44 17.91 1.73
C PRO A 157 -4.48 19.29 2.38
N GLU A 158 -5.63 19.99 2.32
CA GLU A 158 -5.83 21.26 2.98
C GLU A 158 -5.92 21.09 4.49
N LEU A 159 -6.73 20.14 5.00
CA LEU A 159 -6.86 19.86 6.43
C LEU A 159 -5.51 19.49 7.07
N VAL A 160 -4.70 18.68 6.37
CA VAL A 160 -3.36 18.27 6.82
C VAL A 160 -2.42 19.47 6.89
N LYS A 161 -2.41 20.34 5.86
CA LYS A 161 -1.58 21.56 5.83
C LYS A 161 -1.99 22.56 6.93
N LEU A 162 -3.30 22.78 7.13
CA LEU A 162 -3.82 23.64 8.21
C LEU A 162 -3.42 23.13 9.58
N SER A 163 -3.20 21.81 9.73
CA SER A 163 -2.69 21.19 10.97
C SER A 163 -1.16 21.27 11.10
N GLY A 164 -0.46 22.06 10.27
CA GLY A 164 0.97 22.33 10.38
C GLY A 164 1.90 21.28 9.79
N PHE A 165 1.39 20.37 8.97
CA PHE A 165 2.21 19.39 8.27
C PHE A 165 2.75 19.94 6.95
N ARG A 166 3.96 19.52 6.59
CA ARG A 166 4.62 19.83 5.32
C ARG A 166 4.85 18.56 4.51
N LYS A 167 4.97 18.70 3.19
CA LYS A 167 5.37 17.58 2.31
C LYS A 167 6.73 17.04 2.76
N GLU A 168 6.83 15.71 2.78
CA GLU A 168 8.09 15.01 2.97
C GLU A 168 8.48 14.21 1.72
N LYS A 169 7.57 13.35 1.21
CA LYS A 169 7.85 12.52 0.04
C LYS A 169 6.58 12.33 -0.79
N ASP A 170 6.72 12.34 -2.12
CA ASP A 170 5.66 11.91 -3.03
C ASP A 170 5.90 10.47 -3.52
N LEU A 171 4.81 9.74 -3.68
CA LEU A 171 4.74 8.40 -4.21
C LEU A 171 3.94 8.45 -5.50
N LEU A 172 4.49 7.92 -6.59
CA LEU A 172 3.90 8.02 -7.93
C LEU A 172 3.40 6.66 -8.40
N THR A 173 2.23 6.65 -9.05
CA THR A 173 1.77 5.49 -9.80
C THR A 173 1.66 5.83 -11.28
N TYR A 174 1.78 4.82 -12.13
CA TYR A 174 1.63 4.92 -13.58
C TYR A 174 0.62 3.90 -14.05
N LEU A 175 -0.27 4.32 -14.95
CA LEU A 175 -1.27 3.43 -15.52
C LEU A 175 -0.85 3.01 -16.93
N SER A 176 -0.54 1.73 -17.09
CA SER A 176 -0.26 1.10 -18.37
C SER A 176 -1.46 0.26 -18.82
N ASN A 177 -1.68 0.16 -20.11
CA ASN A 177 -2.70 -0.70 -20.71
C ASN A 177 -2.11 -1.48 -21.90
N ARG A 178 -2.94 -2.28 -22.56
CA ARG A 178 -2.51 -3.11 -23.70
C ARG A 178 -1.98 -2.32 -24.89
N ASP A 179 -2.35 -1.04 -24.99
CA ASP A 179 -1.90 -0.16 -26.09
C ASP A 179 -0.56 0.51 -25.78
N THR A 180 -0.15 0.48 -24.51
CA THR A 180 1.16 1.01 -24.08
C THR A 180 2.28 0.11 -24.58
N LYS A 181 3.24 0.71 -25.25
CA LYS A 181 4.42 0.00 -25.77
C LYS A 181 5.66 0.45 -25.00
N PRO A 182 6.32 -0.46 -24.26
CA PRO A 182 7.64 -0.16 -23.71
C PRO A 182 8.62 0.21 -24.84
N PRO A 183 9.70 0.98 -24.54
CA PRO A 183 10.70 1.32 -25.54
C PRO A 183 11.27 0.07 -26.23
N GLU A 184 11.46 0.12 -27.55
CA GLU A 184 11.96 -1.03 -28.32
C GLU A 184 13.30 -1.55 -27.81
N TRP A 185 14.19 -0.64 -27.38
CA TRP A 185 15.47 -1.03 -26.82
C TRP A 185 15.31 -1.89 -25.54
N ALA A 186 14.35 -1.55 -24.69
CA ALA A 186 14.07 -2.29 -23.45
C ALA A 186 13.49 -3.68 -23.74
N MET A 187 12.57 -3.77 -24.72
CA MET A 187 12.00 -5.04 -25.15
C MET A 187 13.05 -5.94 -25.78
N ASN A 188 13.83 -5.43 -26.73
CA ASN A 188 14.88 -6.18 -27.43
C ASN A 188 15.98 -6.66 -26.48
N LEU A 189 16.37 -5.82 -25.51
CA LEU A 189 17.36 -6.21 -24.50
C LEU A 189 16.82 -7.27 -23.55
N GLY A 190 15.59 -7.09 -23.04
CA GLY A 190 14.92 -8.06 -22.17
C GLY A 190 14.78 -9.44 -22.82
N GLU A 191 14.34 -9.49 -24.09
CA GLU A 191 14.24 -10.72 -24.87
C GLU A 191 15.61 -11.41 -25.05
N ARG A 192 16.63 -10.66 -25.48
CA ARG A 192 17.98 -11.21 -25.66
C ARG A 192 18.57 -11.78 -24.38
N LEU A 193 18.39 -11.10 -23.24
CA LEU A 193 18.88 -11.56 -21.94
C LEU A 193 18.12 -12.81 -21.48
N ALA A 194 16.81 -12.86 -21.71
CA ALA A 194 16.01 -14.05 -21.43
C ALA A 194 16.44 -15.27 -22.28
N GLN A 195 16.71 -15.07 -23.58
CA GLN A 195 17.17 -16.14 -24.48
C GLN A 195 18.54 -16.71 -24.12
N LYS A 196 19.46 -15.88 -23.64
CA LYS A 196 20.78 -16.33 -23.17
C LYS A 196 20.72 -17.13 -21.86
N GLN A 197 19.55 -17.19 -21.19
CA GLN A 197 19.34 -17.85 -19.91
C GLN A 197 20.28 -17.37 -18.80
N GLU A 198 20.86 -16.19 -18.93
CA GLU A 198 21.65 -15.57 -17.89
C GLU A 198 20.77 -15.23 -16.67
N VAL A 199 19.50 -14.87 -16.95
CA VAL A 199 18.46 -14.65 -15.95
C VAL A 199 17.37 -15.69 -16.10
N LYS A 200 17.19 -16.51 -15.07
CA LYS A 200 16.13 -17.53 -15.02
C LYS A 200 14.93 -17.00 -14.24
N VAL A 201 13.73 -17.35 -14.69
CA VAL A 201 12.48 -17.01 -14.00
C VAL A 201 11.88 -18.28 -13.40
N ARG A 202 11.58 -18.25 -12.10
CA ARG A 202 10.91 -19.34 -11.39
C ARG A 202 9.62 -18.82 -10.75
N ARG A 203 8.47 -19.36 -11.17
CA ARG A 203 7.17 -19.06 -10.56
C ARG A 203 7.16 -19.44 -9.09
N MET A 204 6.40 -18.71 -8.29
CA MET A 204 6.14 -19.05 -6.90
C MET A 204 5.43 -20.41 -6.82
N ASN A 205 5.88 -21.27 -5.88
CA ASN A 205 5.34 -22.61 -5.70
C ASN A 205 4.60 -22.73 -4.37
N PRO A 206 3.26 -22.72 -4.36
CA PRO A 206 2.47 -22.81 -3.12
C PRO A 206 2.66 -24.07 -2.33
N LYS A 207 3.20 -25.15 -2.94
CA LYS A 207 3.52 -26.40 -2.23
C LYS A 207 4.70 -26.26 -1.27
N HIS A 208 5.53 -25.22 -1.46
CA HIS A 208 6.67 -24.88 -0.63
C HIS A 208 6.46 -23.52 0.07
N PHE A 209 5.24 -23.26 0.53
CA PHE A 209 4.80 -21.95 1.04
C PHE A 209 5.79 -21.31 2.03
N ASP A 210 6.28 -22.08 3.00
CA ASP A 210 7.21 -21.55 4.02
C ASP A 210 8.57 -21.15 3.44
N ASP A 211 9.07 -21.89 2.46
CA ASP A 211 10.32 -21.57 1.75
C ASP A 211 10.13 -20.32 0.88
N GLU A 212 8.99 -20.22 0.19
CA GLU A 212 8.66 -19.04 -0.63
C GLU A 212 8.53 -17.78 0.23
N VAL A 213 7.88 -17.86 1.40
CA VAL A 213 7.78 -16.73 2.34
C VAL A 213 9.17 -16.33 2.85
N ARG A 214 10.03 -17.29 3.22
CA ARG A 214 11.40 -16.98 3.65
C ARG A 214 12.20 -16.31 2.53
N LEU A 215 12.11 -16.83 1.32
CA LEU A 215 12.80 -16.25 0.17
C LEU A 215 12.30 -14.84 -0.15
N LEU A 216 10.97 -14.65 -0.15
CA LEU A 216 10.36 -13.34 -0.37
C LEU A 216 10.82 -12.34 0.69
N THR A 217 10.79 -12.72 1.98
CA THR A 217 11.23 -11.85 3.09
C THR A 217 12.68 -11.43 2.91
N ARG A 218 13.57 -12.38 2.59
CA ARG A 218 15.00 -12.09 2.35
C ARG A 218 15.18 -11.12 1.18
N LEU A 219 14.59 -11.42 0.02
CA LEU A 219 14.71 -10.57 -1.17
C LEU A 219 14.09 -9.19 -0.95
N TYR A 220 12.99 -9.11 -0.18
CA TYR A 220 12.39 -7.82 0.16
C TYR A 220 13.38 -6.92 0.91
N VAL A 221 14.08 -7.46 1.90
CA VAL A 221 15.11 -6.70 2.63
C VAL A 221 16.30 -6.36 1.73
N GLU A 222 16.82 -7.33 0.97
CA GLU A 222 18.00 -7.14 0.11
C GLU A 222 17.74 -6.15 -1.05
N CYS A 223 16.50 -6.04 -1.55
CA CYS A 223 16.16 -5.15 -2.67
C CYS A 223 15.80 -3.72 -2.24
N TRP A 224 15.27 -3.53 -1.04
CA TRP A 224 14.72 -2.24 -0.59
C TRP A 224 15.36 -1.67 0.67
N GLY A 225 16.35 -2.36 1.28
CA GLY A 225 16.94 -1.95 2.57
C GLY A 225 17.42 -0.50 2.62
N ASP A 226 17.94 0.03 1.51
CA ASP A 226 18.45 1.40 1.40
C ASP A 226 17.38 2.41 0.94
N ASN A 227 16.14 1.98 0.71
CA ASN A 227 15.09 2.89 0.27
C ASN A 227 14.62 3.80 1.42
N TRP A 228 14.31 5.05 1.07
CA TRP A 228 13.70 5.98 2.01
C TRP A 228 12.45 5.38 2.70
N GLY A 229 12.40 5.49 4.01
CA GLY A 229 11.25 5.04 4.79
C GLY A 229 11.11 3.53 4.92
N PHE A 230 12.10 2.74 4.47
CA PHE A 230 12.08 1.30 4.57
C PHE A 230 12.17 0.84 6.04
N SER A 231 11.42 -0.20 6.36
CA SER A 231 11.57 -1.01 7.58
C SER A 231 11.44 -2.48 7.20
N PRO A 232 12.37 -3.36 7.62
CA PRO A 232 12.28 -4.77 7.29
C PRO A 232 11.02 -5.38 7.93
N PRO A 233 10.10 -5.96 7.16
CA PRO A 233 8.96 -6.65 7.76
C PRO A 233 9.44 -7.91 8.46
N THR A 234 8.79 -8.28 9.55
CA THR A 234 9.03 -9.57 10.20
C THR A 234 8.52 -10.72 9.33
N ALA A 235 9.09 -11.91 9.48
CA ALA A 235 8.61 -13.09 8.75
C ALA A 235 7.12 -13.39 9.03
N SER A 236 6.62 -13.04 10.21
CA SER A 236 5.19 -13.19 10.56
C SER A 236 4.31 -12.18 9.83
N GLU A 237 4.77 -10.94 9.63
CA GLU A 237 4.06 -9.94 8.81
C GLU A 237 4.01 -10.34 7.33
N VAL A 238 5.14 -10.78 6.78
CA VAL A 238 5.17 -11.28 5.38
C VAL A 238 4.25 -12.47 5.23
N ARG A 239 4.24 -13.41 6.18
CA ARG A 239 3.34 -14.56 6.17
C ARG A 239 1.87 -14.13 6.22
N ASP A 240 1.50 -13.19 7.09
CA ASP A 240 0.12 -12.67 7.19
C ASP A 240 -0.30 -11.99 5.89
N MET A 241 0.57 -11.16 5.31
CA MET A 241 0.35 -10.51 4.02
C MET A 241 0.16 -11.56 2.91
N VAL A 242 1.08 -12.52 2.76
CA VAL A 242 0.97 -13.55 1.73
C VAL A 242 -0.30 -14.38 1.90
N ASN A 243 -0.66 -14.78 3.11
CA ASN A 243 -1.93 -15.49 3.38
C ASN A 243 -3.15 -14.68 2.95
N SER A 244 -3.13 -13.36 3.12
CA SER A 244 -4.25 -12.48 2.76
C SER A 244 -4.41 -12.31 1.25
N ILE A 245 -3.30 -12.27 0.50
CA ILE A 245 -3.32 -12.06 -0.96
C ILE A 245 -3.31 -13.35 -1.77
N TYR A 246 -2.83 -14.47 -1.21
CA TYR A 246 -2.73 -15.74 -1.90
C TYR A 246 -4.03 -16.20 -2.58
N PRO A 247 -5.22 -16.06 -1.95
CA PRO A 247 -6.50 -16.47 -2.58
C PRO A 247 -6.86 -15.72 -3.87
N ILE A 248 -6.19 -14.61 -4.15
CA ILE A 248 -6.44 -13.75 -5.32
C ILE A 248 -5.25 -13.70 -6.27
N MET A 249 -4.10 -14.30 -5.92
CA MET A 249 -2.90 -14.26 -6.75
C MET A 249 -3.10 -15.03 -8.07
N ASP A 250 -2.55 -14.46 -9.13
CA ASP A 250 -2.28 -15.18 -10.38
C ASP A 250 -0.82 -15.61 -10.38
N LEU A 251 -0.57 -16.91 -10.20
CA LEU A 251 0.79 -17.45 -10.06
C LEU A 251 1.64 -17.33 -11.33
N ASP A 252 1.04 -17.08 -12.49
CA ASP A 252 1.79 -16.75 -13.70
C ASP A 252 2.41 -15.34 -13.64
N LEU A 253 1.91 -14.50 -12.73
CA LEU A 253 2.35 -13.12 -12.51
C LEU A 253 3.11 -12.92 -11.20
N ALA A 254 3.54 -14.03 -10.55
CA ALA A 254 4.28 -14.02 -9.31
C ALA A 254 5.49 -14.96 -9.39
N PHE A 255 6.69 -14.39 -9.43
CA PHE A 255 7.90 -15.16 -9.68
C PHE A 255 9.16 -14.55 -9.06
N PHE A 256 10.18 -15.39 -8.93
CA PHE A 256 11.53 -14.99 -8.55
C PHE A 256 12.46 -15.00 -9.77
N LEU A 257 13.46 -14.13 -9.72
CA LEU A 257 14.52 -14.01 -10.70
C LEU A 257 15.81 -14.58 -10.12
N TYR A 258 16.54 -15.32 -10.95
CA TYR A 258 17.79 -15.99 -10.59
C TYR A 258 18.90 -15.71 -11.61
N VAL A 259 20.12 -15.58 -11.13
CA VAL A 259 21.35 -15.64 -11.94
C VAL A 259 22.21 -16.76 -11.38
N GLN A 260 22.64 -17.69 -12.21
CA GLN A 260 23.50 -18.84 -11.81
C GLN A 260 22.97 -19.58 -10.56
N ASP A 261 21.64 -19.77 -10.47
CA ASP A 261 20.93 -20.40 -9.37
C ASP A 261 20.86 -19.56 -8.05
N GLU A 262 21.44 -18.35 -8.04
CA GLU A 262 21.29 -17.39 -6.94
C GLU A 262 20.03 -16.51 -7.14
N PRO A 263 19.14 -16.43 -6.13
CA PRO A 263 17.96 -15.56 -6.20
C PRO A 263 18.39 -14.10 -6.10
N MET A 264 18.04 -13.33 -7.11
CA MET A 264 18.45 -11.92 -7.23
C MET A 264 17.30 -10.93 -7.26
N GLY A 265 16.08 -11.40 -7.38
CA GLY A 265 14.92 -10.51 -7.45
C GLY A 265 13.59 -11.21 -7.37
N VAL A 266 12.54 -10.41 -7.26
CA VAL A 266 11.15 -10.87 -7.12
C VAL A 266 10.22 -9.93 -7.88
N CYS A 267 9.22 -10.52 -8.51
CA CYS A 267 8.12 -9.79 -9.14
C CYS A 267 6.78 -10.38 -8.72
N VAL A 268 5.86 -9.52 -8.28
CA VAL A 268 4.48 -9.90 -7.96
C VAL A 268 3.54 -8.86 -8.55
N VAL A 269 2.69 -9.29 -9.46
CA VAL A 269 1.59 -8.52 -10.00
C VAL A 269 0.29 -9.15 -9.53
N LEU A 270 -0.57 -8.37 -8.90
CA LEU A 270 -1.84 -8.83 -8.33
C LEU A 270 -3.01 -8.43 -9.22
N PRO A 271 -4.02 -9.29 -9.41
CA PRO A 271 -5.30 -8.87 -9.96
C PRO A 271 -5.91 -7.72 -9.14
N ASP A 272 -6.45 -6.70 -9.81
CA ASP A 272 -7.15 -5.61 -9.15
C ASP A 272 -8.56 -6.06 -8.72
N VAL A 273 -8.66 -6.60 -7.52
CA VAL A 273 -9.91 -7.11 -6.95
C VAL A 273 -10.85 -6.04 -6.39
N THR A 274 -10.57 -4.76 -6.62
CA THR A 274 -11.42 -3.66 -6.12
C THR A 274 -12.88 -3.73 -6.61
N PRO A 275 -13.23 -4.23 -7.82
CA PRO A 275 -14.62 -4.47 -8.19
C PRO A 275 -15.33 -5.45 -7.25
N LEU A 276 -14.64 -6.52 -6.82
CA LEU A 276 -15.19 -7.47 -5.86
C LEU A 276 -15.33 -6.88 -4.47
N LEU A 277 -14.31 -6.15 -3.99
CA LEU A 277 -14.35 -5.49 -2.67
C LEU A 277 -15.52 -4.51 -2.59
N LYS A 278 -15.79 -3.75 -3.64
CA LYS A 278 -16.94 -2.86 -3.72
C LYS A 278 -18.26 -3.63 -3.54
N ARG A 279 -18.39 -4.81 -4.17
CA ARG A 279 -19.56 -5.69 -4.04
C ARG A 279 -19.66 -6.37 -2.67
N PHE A 280 -18.52 -6.65 -2.02
CA PHE A 280 -18.47 -7.22 -0.67
C PHE A 280 -18.95 -6.19 0.37
N ASN A 281 -18.71 -4.93 0.11
CA ASN A 281 -19.08 -3.81 0.98
C ASN A 281 -18.68 -4.07 2.45
N GLY A 282 -17.42 -4.43 2.65
CA GLY A 282 -16.83 -4.65 3.96
C GLY A 282 -17.13 -6.01 4.61
N LYS A 283 -17.87 -6.91 3.96
CA LYS A 283 -18.27 -8.21 4.54
C LYS A 283 -17.59 -9.37 3.83
N LEU A 284 -16.90 -10.24 4.59
CA LEU A 284 -16.49 -11.57 4.15
C LEU A 284 -17.38 -12.62 4.83
N GLY A 285 -17.88 -13.58 4.04
CA GLY A 285 -18.70 -14.69 4.50
C GLY A 285 -19.17 -15.51 3.30
N LEU A 286 -20.11 -16.43 3.49
CA LEU A 286 -20.63 -17.28 2.40
C LEU A 286 -21.11 -16.46 1.20
N GLY A 287 -21.75 -15.32 1.42
CA GLY A 287 -22.16 -14.42 0.34
C GLY A 287 -21.00 -13.82 -0.44
N ALA A 288 -19.82 -13.61 0.17
CA ALA A 288 -18.64 -13.12 -0.53
C ALA A 288 -18.02 -14.20 -1.44
N LEU A 289 -18.06 -15.48 -1.03
CA LEU A 289 -17.62 -16.60 -1.87
C LEU A 289 -18.49 -16.72 -3.13
N ILE A 290 -19.82 -16.61 -2.99
CA ILE A 290 -20.75 -16.59 -4.12
C ILE A 290 -20.46 -15.40 -5.03
N LYS A 291 -20.33 -14.20 -4.47
CA LYS A 291 -20.01 -12.99 -5.24
C LYS A 291 -18.64 -13.11 -5.94
N LYS A 292 -17.63 -13.67 -5.29
CA LYS A 292 -16.34 -13.93 -5.91
C LYS A 292 -16.51 -14.80 -7.15
N HIS A 293 -17.25 -15.90 -7.06
CA HIS A 293 -17.47 -16.80 -8.21
C HIS A 293 -18.25 -16.10 -9.35
N LEU A 294 -19.31 -15.36 -9.03
CA LEU A 294 -20.16 -14.70 -10.02
C LEU A 294 -19.50 -13.52 -10.72
N TYR A 295 -18.63 -12.77 -10.02
CA TYR A 295 -18.09 -11.49 -10.49
C TYR A 295 -16.58 -11.49 -10.71
N TRP A 296 -15.93 -12.66 -10.65
CA TRP A 296 -14.48 -12.77 -10.90
C TRP A 296 -14.10 -12.23 -12.28
N ASN A 297 -14.94 -12.45 -13.27
CA ASN A 297 -14.72 -11.99 -14.65
C ASN A 297 -14.83 -10.46 -14.83
N GLU A 298 -15.25 -9.72 -13.81
CA GLU A 298 -15.21 -8.25 -13.82
C GLU A 298 -13.82 -7.70 -13.50
N ILE A 299 -12.91 -8.55 -13.04
CA ILE A 299 -11.51 -8.17 -12.81
C ILE A 299 -10.83 -8.05 -14.17
N ASN A 300 -10.63 -6.80 -14.59
CA ASN A 300 -10.03 -6.46 -15.88
C ASN A 300 -8.72 -5.70 -15.76
N GLY A 301 -8.14 -5.63 -14.57
CA GLY A 301 -6.89 -4.94 -14.31
C GLY A 301 -6.01 -5.64 -13.30
N CYS A 302 -4.79 -5.16 -13.21
CA CYS A 302 -3.79 -5.62 -12.28
C CYS A 302 -3.12 -4.44 -11.56
N ARG A 303 -2.43 -4.75 -10.47
CA ARG A 303 -1.49 -3.88 -9.79
C ARG A 303 -0.09 -4.50 -9.80
N GLY A 304 0.91 -3.75 -10.27
CA GLY A 304 2.33 -4.06 -10.03
C GLY A 304 2.62 -3.83 -8.56
N PHE A 305 2.62 -4.90 -7.76
CA PHE A 305 2.69 -4.83 -6.30
C PHE A 305 4.13 -4.85 -5.80
N ILE A 306 4.96 -5.75 -6.31
CA ILE A 306 6.36 -5.89 -5.96
C ILE A 306 7.17 -6.08 -7.25
N LEU A 307 8.20 -5.28 -7.44
CA LEU A 307 9.27 -5.51 -8.42
C LEU A 307 10.57 -5.06 -7.79
N GLY A 308 11.38 -6.00 -7.35
CA GLY A 308 12.68 -5.75 -6.75
C GLY A 308 13.77 -6.60 -7.36
N VAL A 309 14.93 -5.96 -7.54
CA VAL A 309 16.17 -6.60 -7.95
C VAL A 309 17.27 -6.07 -7.06
N LYS A 310 18.13 -6.96 -6.53
CA LYS A 310 19.30 -6.59 -5.75
C LYS A 310 20.19 -5.63 -6.53
N GLU A 311 20.83 -4.71 -5.84
CA GLU A 311 21.55 -3.60 -6.46
C GLU A 311 22.62 -4.10 -7.44
N GLU A 312 23.40 -5.09 -7.06
CA GLU A 312 24.49 -5.66 -7.89
C GLU A 312 23.99 -6.27 -9.21
N TYR A 313 22.70 -6.64 -9.31
CA TYR A 313 22.09 -7.22 -10.52
C TYR A 313 21.23 -6.23 -11.32
N ARG A 314 21.06 -5.00 -10.87
CA ARG A 314 20.26 -4.00 -11.61
C ARG A 314 20.86 -3.67 -12.98
N GLN A 315 22.19 -3.62 -13.06
CA GLN A 315 22.90 -3.29 -14.28
C GLN A 315 22.96 -4.45 -15.31
N VAL A 316 22.73 -5.70 -14.90
CA VAL A 316 22.69 -6.85 -15.84
C VAL A 316 21.34 -6.97 -16.57
N GLY A 317 20.44 -5.99 -16.40
CA GLY A 317 19.17 -5.92 -17.15
C GLY A 317 18.06 -6.83 -16.59
N ALA A 318 18.20 -7.34 -15.38
CA ALA A 318 17.20 -8.20 -14.75
C ALA A 318 15.79 -7.60 -14.68
N PRO A 319 15.58 -6.29 -14.44
CA PRO A 319 14.25 -5.69 -14.50
C PRO A 319 13.61 -5.80 -15.90
N LEU A 320 14.42 -5.77 -16.96
CA LEU A 320 13.94 -5.90 -18.35
C LEU A 320 13.56 -7.35 -18.68
N VAL A 321 14.24 -8.34 -18.10
CA VAL A 321 13.83 -9.74 -18.19
C VAL A 321 12.49 -9.97 -17.46
N ALA A 322 12.31 -9.37 -16.28
CA ALA A 322 11.02 -9.41 -15.58
C ALA A 322 9.89 -8.78 -16.43
N LEU A 323 10.16 -7.62 -17.05
CA LEU A 323 9.22 -6.96 -17.96
C LEU A 323 8.88 -7.85 -19.17
N HIS A 324 9.90 -8.43 -19.83
CA HIS A 324 9.70 -9.36 -20.95
C HIS A 324 8.81 -10.54 -20.55
N TYR A 325 9.09 -11.17 -19.41
CA TYR A 325 8.30 -12.28 -18.90
C TYR A 325 6.85 -11.89 -18.59
N LEU A 326 6.63 -10.73 -17.98
CA LEU A 326 5.28 -10.20 -17.72
C LEU A 326 4.50 -9.95 -19.02
N LEU A 327 5.15 -9.37 -20.03
CA LEU A 327 4.52 -9.12 -21.33
C LEU A 327 4.12 -10.44 -22.02
N GLU A 328 5.00 -11.46 -21.98
CA GLU A 328 4.67 -12.79 -22.52
C GLU A 328 3.51 -13.45 -21.75
N ALA A 329 3.52 -13.36 -20.41
CA ALA A 329 2.42 -13.87 -19.59
C ALA A 329 1.10 -13.13 -19.90
N ALA A 330 1.13 -11.82 -20.11
CA ALA A 330 -0.04 -10.99 -20.41
C ALA A 330 -0.70 -11.36 -21.76
N LYS A 331 0.06 -11.87 -22.74
CA LYS A 331 -0.51 -12.36 -24.03
C LYS A 331 -1.56 -13.45 -23.79
N ASN A 332 -1.35 -14.30 -22.77
CA ASN A 332 -2.23 -15.41 -22.41
C ASN A 332 -3.31 -15.02 -21.39
N LYS A 333 -3.42 -13.74 -21.04
CA LYS A 333 -4.34 -13.21 -20.03
C LYS A 333 -5.19 -12.07 -20.61
N PRO A 334 -6.04 -12.34 -21.64
CA PRO A 334 -6.80 -11.29 -22.33
C PRO A 334 -7.77 -10.53 -21.43
N GLN A 335 -8.15 -11.09 -20.29
CA GLN A 335 -9.02 -10.46 -19.30
C GLN A 335 -8.37 -9.24 -18.64
N TYR A 336 -7.04 -9.17 -18.50
CA TYR A 336 -6.36 -8.02 -17.89
C TYR A 336 -6.01 -6.99 -18.96
N TYR A 337 -6.74 -5.87 -18.94
CA TYR A 337 -6.56 -4.78 -19.89
C TYR A 337 -5.55 -3.73 -19.44
N TYR A 338 -5.48 -3.46 -18.14
CA TYR A 338 -4.58 -2.46 -17.57
C TYR A 338 -3.76 -3.01 -16.39
N VAL A 339 -2.66 -2.33 -16.09
CA VAL A 339 -1.88 -2.51 -14.86
C VAL A 339 -1.52 -1.14 -14.30
N GLU A 340 -1.82 -0.91 -13.02
CA GLU A 340 -1.29 0.24 -12.28
C GLU A 340 0.04 -0.16 -11.65
N LEU A 341 1.10 0.55 -12.07
CA LEU A 341 2.49 0.30 -11.68
C LEU A 341 2.86 1.20 -10.49
N GLY A 342 3.44 0.64 -9.46
CA GLY A 342 3.91 1.40 -8.29
C GLY A 342 3.05 1.13 -7.04
N TRP A 343 3.20 1.94 -6.01
CA TRP A 343 3.86 3.27 -6.05
C TRP A 343 5.38 3.18 -6.10
N ASN A 344 5.99 4.18 -6.76
CA ASN A 344 7.42 4.42 -6.74
C ASN A 344 7.70 5.74 -6.01
N LEU A 345 8.84 5.83 -5.34
CA LEU A 345 9.32 7.10 -4.80
C LEU A 345 9.53 8.13 -5.93
N GLU A 346 9.22 9.40 -5.69
CA GLU A 346 9.39 10.48 -6.69
C GLU A 346 10.84 10.63 -7.18
N ASP A 347 11.81 10.26 -6.37
CA ASP A 347 13.25 10.29 -6.64
C ASP A 347 13.83 8.96 -7.17
N ASN A 348 13.03 7.94 -7.38
CA ASN A 348 13.46 6.71 -8.06
C ASN A 348 13.51 6.93 -9.59
N GLN A 349 14.56 7.65 -10.03
CA GLN A 349 14.69 8.08 -11.43
C GLN A 349 14.72 6.92 -12.40
N ALA A 350 15.39 5.80 -12.07
CA ALA A 350 15.57 4.69 -13.01
C ALA A 350 14.23 4.09 -13.48
N ILE A 351 13.31 3.82 -12.56
CA ILE A 351 12.01 3.23 -12.92
C ILE A 351 11.03 4.27 -13.47
N ASN A 352 11.04 5.49 -12.90
CA ASN A 352 10.16 6.56 -13.35
C ASN A 352 10.47 6.98 -14.79
N LEU A 353 11.76 7.13 -15.17
CA LEU A 353 12.18 7.41 -16.54
C LEU A 353 11.78 6.30 -17.51
N LEU A 354 11.94 5.02 -17.14
CA LEU A 354 11.50 3.91 -18.00
C LEU A 354 10.00 3.99 -18.31
N TYR A 355 9.18 4.35 -17.33
CA TYR A 355 7.74 4.53 -17.55
C TYR A 355 7.44 5.75 -18.43
N GLU A 356 8.14 6.86 -18.21
CA GLU A 356 7.98 8.08 -19.02
C GLU A 356 8.43 7.90 -20.46
N GLU A 357 9.52 7.16 -20.72
CA GLU A 357 9.96 6.75 -22.05
C GLU A 357 8.96 5.82 -22.74
N SER A 358 8.18 5.05 -21.98
CA SER A 358 7.04 4.27 -22.48
C SER A 358 5.81 5.12 -22.82
N GLY A 359 5.91 6.45 -22.74
CA GLY A 359 4.81 7.38 -22.98
C GLY A 359 3.84 7.56 -21.81
N LEU A 360 4.12 6.93 -20.66
CA LEU A 360 3.28 7.05 -19.47
C LEU A 360 3.52 8.39 -18.76
N ARG A 361 2.51 8.81 -18.01
CA ARG A 361 2.61 9.96 -17.09
C ARG A 361 2.13 9.50 -15.71
N PRO A 362 2.56 10.15 -14.61
CA PRO A 362 2.02 9.85 -13.29
C PRO A 362 0.50 9.90 -13.29
N HIS A 363 -0.12 8.75 -13.00
CA HIS A 363 -1.57 8.57 -12.96
C HIS A 363 -2.15 9.08 -11.65
N LYS A 364 -1.56 8.62 -10.54
CA LYS A 364 -1.89 9.11 -9.21
C LYS A 364 -0.63 9.56 -8.48
N ARG A 365 -0.81 10.52 -7.60
CA ARG A 365 0.24 10.96 -6.68
C ARG A 365 -0.28 10.88 -5.27
N TYR A 366 0.47 10.20 -4.43
CA TYR A 366 0.23 10.12 -3.00
C TYR A 366 1.34 10.87 -2.29
N ARG A 367 1.03 11.48 -1.15
CA ARG A 367 1.98 12.30 -0.41
C ARG A 367 2.09 11.85 1.02
N ILE A 368 3.32 11.68 1.46
CA ILE A 368 3.69 11.57 2.87
C ILE A 368 3.98 12.95 3.40
N TYR A 369 3.43 13.25 4.56
CA TYR A 369 3.62 14.51 5.25
C TYR A 369 4.37 14.28 6.56
N ARG A 370 5.09 15.31 7.00
CA ARG A 370 5.81 15.34 8.26
C ARG A 370 5.51 16.63 9.01
N ARG A 371 5.55 16.55 10.35
CA ARG A 371 5.58 17.67 11.26
C ARG A 371 6.57 17.37 12.37
N ASP A 372 7.51 18.29 12.62
CA ASP A 372 8.44 18.22 13.75
C ASP A 372 7.71 18.60 15.04
N LEU A 373 8.08 17.99 16.17
CA LEU A 373 7.40 18.08 17.46
C LEU A 373 8.19 18.90 18.50
N ALA A 374 8.90 19.91 18.04
CA ALA A 374 9.67 20.79 18.92
C ALA A 374 8.82 21.42 20.03
#